data_20dded51d3153ecd7cf4971c68e10d9a
#
_entry.id   20dded51d3153ecd7cf4971c68e10d9a
#
_cell.length_a   1.000
_cell.length_b   1.000
_cell.length_c   1.000
_cell.angle_alpha   90.00
_cell.angle_beta   90.00
_cell.angle_gamma   90.00
#
_symmetry.space_group_name_H-M   'P 1'
#
loop_
_entity.id
_entity.type
_entity.pdbx_description
1 polymer ?
#
loop_
_entity_poly.entity_id
_entity_poly.type
_entity_poly.pdbx_seq_one_letter_code
_entity_poly.pdbx_strand_id
1 'polypeptide(L)'
;MENKELLVKTIKKVYPSHLEAGITWFRFISAINYIKLAKRELELLSYINYRGTISSTSAKQDFCALFDSSIGTVTNMTARLLRIKVLVKEKSKVKVHPALRVDFDKELVIRLHIDTKPNIKTDDADK
;
A
#
# COMPACT_ATOMS: atom_id res chain seq x y z
N MET A 1 -16.23 27.84 -17.32
CA MET A 1 -15.66 26.53 -17.07
C MET A 1 -15.51 25.74 -18.33
N GLU A 2 -14.33 25.33 -18.60
CA GLU A 2 -14.09 24.56 -19.80
C GLU A 2 -14.31 23.08 -19.56
N ASN A 3 -14.86 22.43 -20.56
CA ASN A 3 -15.00 20.99 -20.56
C ASN A 3 -13.74 20.37 -21.12
N LYS A 4 -13.16 19.46 -20.38
CA LYS A 4 -12.02 18.72 -20.86
C LYS A 4 -12.48 17.37 -21.37
N GLU A 5 -11.88 16.97 -22.47
CA GLU A 5 -12.11 15.63 -22.97
C GLU A 5 -11.51 14.61 -22.03
N LEU A 6 -12.16 13.49 -21.91
CA LEU A 6 -11.70 12.40 -21.07
C LEU A 6 -10.81 11.48 -21.91
N LEU A 7 -9.54 11.41 -21.53
CA LEU A 7 -8.62 10.47 -22.12
C LEU A 7 -8.48 9.29 -21.18
N VAL A 8 -8.79 8.09 -21.65
CA VAL A 8 -8.73 6.88 -20.85
C VAL A 8 -7.60 5.99 -21.36
N LYS A 9 -6.68 5.66 -20.48
CA LYS A 9 -5.62 4.71 -20.75
C LYS A 9 -5.80 3.52 -19.83
N THR A 10 -5.72 2.32 -20.38
CA THR A 10 -5.87 1.09 -19.62
C THR A 10 -4.63 0.24 -19.78
N ILE A 11 -4.06 -0.17 -18.65
CA ILE A 11 -2.95 -1.10 -18.62
C ILE A 11 -3.39 -2.29 -17.78
N LYS A 12 -3.32 -3.48 -18.35
CA LYS A 12 -3.67 -4.68 -17.59
C LYS A 12 -2.40 -5.42 -17.21
N LYS A 13 -2.27 -5.74 -15.93
CA LYS A 13 -1.17 -6.53 -15.41
C LYS A 13 -1.72 -7.76 -14.72
N VAL A 14 -1.06 -8.90 -14.94
CA VAL A 14 -1.39 -10.15 -14.28
C VAL A 14 -0.17 -10.57 -13.47
N TYR A 15 -0.37 -10.83 -12.19
CA TYR A 15 0.71 -11.21 -11.29
C TYR A 15 0.55 -12.67 -10.89
N PRO A 16 1.67 -13.39 -10.69
CA PRO A 16 1.59 -14.83 -10.40
C PRO A 16 1.06 -15.14 -9.00
N SER A 17 1.01 -14.16 -8.11
CA SER A 17 0.53 -14.42 -6.74
C SER A 17 -0.06 -13.16 -6.13
N HIS A 18 -0.87 -13.35 -5.08
CA HIS A 18 -1.41 -12.25 -4.29
C HIS A 18 -0.30 -11.42 -3.66
N LEU A 19 0.81 -12.06 -3.26
CA LEU A 19 1.92 -11.35 -2.64
C LEU A 19 2.58 -10.38 -3.61
N GLU A 20 2.82 -10.80 -4.84
CA GLU A 20 3.44 -9.93 -5.83
C GLU A 20 2.50 -8.79 -6.25
N ALA A 21 1.22 -9.10 -6.41
CA ALA A 21 0.23 -8.07 -6.69
C ALA A 21 0.18 -7.05 -5.55
N GLY A 22 0.23 -7.52 -4.31
CA GLY A 22 0.21 -6.65 -3.14
C GLY A 22 1.43 -5.74 -3.06
N ILE A 23 2.62 -6.26 -3.34
CA ILE A 23 3.83 -5.45 -3.34
C ILE A 23 3.69 -4.29 -4.33
N THR A 24 3.18 -4.57 -5.51
CA THR A 24 2.97 -3.52 -6.52
C THR A 24 1.93 -2.51 -6.06
N TRP A 25 0.83 -2.98 -5.46
CA TRP A 25 -0.21 -2.11 -4.95
C TRP A 25 0.34 -1.15 -3.89
N PHE A 26 1.06 -1.67 -2.89
CA PHE A 26 1.59 -0.83 -1.82
C PHE A 26 2.69 0.11 -2.33
N ARG A 27 3.47 -0.33 -3.33
CA ARG A 27 4.44 0.57 -3.96
C ARG A 27 3.75 1.74 -4.64
N PHE A 28 2.68 1.48 -5.37
CA PHE A 28 1.90 2.50 -6.06
C PHE A 28 1.27 3.49 -5.06
N ILE A 29 0.61 2.96 -4.04
CA ILE A 29 -0.07 3.80 -3.05
C ILE A 29 0.93 4.64 -2.26
N SER A 30 2.08 4.07 -1.90
CA SER A 30 3.08 4.82 -1.16
C SER A 30 3.67 5.95 -2.01
N ALA A 31 3.89 5.69 -3.29
CA ALA A 31 4.42 6.71 -4.20
C ALA A 31 3.46 7.88 -4.35
N ILE A 32 2.17 7.60 -4.52
CA ILE A 32 1.16 8.64 -4.70
C ILE A 32 1.01 9.48 -3.43
N ASN A 33 1.15 8.88 -2.27
CA ASN A 33 0.96 9.56 -0.99
C ASN A 33 2.27 10.06 -0.39
N TYR A 34 3.36 9.99 -1.16
CA TYR A 34 4.69 10.45 -0.71
C TYR A 34 5.14 9.78 0.58
N ILE A 35 4.78 8.52 0.76
CA ILE A 35 5.22 7.70 1.89
C ILE A 35 6.41 6.89 1.44
N LYS A 36 7.52 7.00 2.15
CA LYS A 36 8.72 6.27 1.79
C LYS A 36 8.74 4.94 2.53
N LEU A 37 8.65 3.85 1.79
CA LEU A 37 8.65 2.50 2.34
C LEU A 37 9.83 1.72 1.78
N ALA A 38 10.51 0.99 2.65
CA ALA A 38 11.58 0.09 2.25
C ALA A 38 11.00 -1.16 1.58
N LYS A 39 11.83 -1.85 0.82
CA LYS A 39 11.40 -3.06 0.12
C LYS A 39 10.77 -4.08 1.07
N ARG A 40 11.41 -4.32 2.22
CA ARG A 40 10.88 -5.28 3.20
C ARG A 40 9.56 -4.83 3.79
N GLU A 41 9.36 -3.54 3.93
CA GLU A 41 8.08 -3.01 4.41
C GLU A 41 6.97 -3.24 3.40
N LEU A 42 7.26 -3.09 2.11
CA LEU A 42 6.29 -3.41 1.06
C LEU A 42 5.91 -4.89 1.10
N GLU A 43 6.91 -5.75 1.28
CA GLU A 43 6.68 -7.19 1.40
C GLU A 43 5.83 -7.51 2.62
N LEU A 44 6.12 -6.87 3.75
CA LEU A 44 5.35 -7.09 4.97
C LEU A 44 3.91 -6.64 4.80
N LEU A 45 3.68 -5.47 4.24
CA LEU A 45 2.32 -4.98 3.98
C LEU A 45 1.55 -5.93 3.07
N SER A 46 2.19 -6.40 2.01
CA SER A 46 1.56 -7.35 1.09
C SER A 46 1.22 -8.65 1.81
N TYR A 47 2.12 -9.15 2.66
CA TYR A 47 1.87 -10.36 3.41
C TYR A 47 0.70 -10.19 4.39
N ILE A 48 0.67 -9.08 5.12
CA ILE A 48 -0.41 -8.82 6.05
C ILE A 48 -1.75 -8.67 5.31
N ASN A 49 -1.73 -8.00 4.17
CA ASN A 49 -2.92 -7.86 3.34
C ASN A 49 -3.45 -9.22 2.89
N TYR A 50 -2.57 -10.11 2.52
CA TYR A 50 -2.93 -11.45 2.08
C TYR A 50 -3.39 -12.33 3.24
N ARG A 51 -2.62 -12.36 4.30
CA ARG A 51 -2.88 -13.25 5.44
C ARG A 51 -3.95 -12.72 6.39
N GLY A 52 -4.08 -11.40 6.48
CA GLY A 52 -5.04 -10.76 7.36
C GLY A 52 -4.46 -10.15 8.62
N THR A 53 -3.37 -10.68 9.14
CA THR A 53 -2.72 -10.15 10.33
C THR A 53 -1.29 -10.66 10.46
N ILE A 54 -0.47 -9.95 11.24
CA ILE A 54 0.88 -10.37 11.59
C ILE A 54 0.99 -10.64 13.10
N SER A 55 -0.13 -10.65 13.82
CA SER A 55 -0.09 -10.67 15.29
C SER A 55 0.31 -12.01 15.89
N SER A 56 0.12 -13.13 15.17
CA SER A 56 0.50 -14.43 15.72
C SER A 56 1.97 -14.74 15.48
N THR A 57 2.53 -15.55 16.36
CA THR A 57 3.91 -16.03 16.17
C THR A 57 4.05 -16.81 14.87
N SER A 58 3.03 -17.61 14.55
CA SER A 58 3.01 -18.38 13.31
C SER A 58 3.11 -17.49 12.08
N ALA A 59 2.36 -16.38 12.07
CA ALA A 59 2.40 -15.44 10.95
C ALA A 59 3.78 -14.79 10.82
N LYS A 60 4.38 -14.40 11.94
CA LYS A 60 5.71 -13.78 11.93
C LYS A 60 6.77 -14.75 11.41
N GLN A 61 6.70 -15.99 11.86
CA GLN A 61 7.65 -17.02 11.42
C GLN A 61 7.48 -17.32 9.94
N ASP A 62 6.24 -17.39 9.47
CA ASP A 62 5.97 -17.64 8.05
C ASP A 62 6.52 -16.50 7.17
N PHE A 63 6.29 -15.27 7.57
CA PHE A 63 6.86 -14.13 6.85
C PHE A 63 8.38 -14.20 6.80
N CYS A 64 9.01 -14.50 7.94
CA CYS A 64 10.47 -14.58 8.02
C CYS A 64 11.01 -15.68 7.10
N ALA A 65 10.31 -16.80 7.00
CA ALA A 65 10.73 -17.88 6.11
C ALA A 65 10.58 -17.50 4.65
N LEU A 66 9.48 -16.80 4.30
CA LEU A 66 9.22 -16.40 2.92
C LEU A 66 10.20 -15.33 2.41
N PHE A 67 10.58 -14.40 3.28
CA PHE A 67 11.33 -13.21 2.85
C PHE A 67 12.71 -13.10 3.51
N ASP A 68 13.16 -14.18 4.12
CA ASP A 68 14.49 -14.23 4.74
C ASP A 68 14.72 -13.06 5.70
N SER A 69 13.84 -12.95 6.68
CA SER A 69 13.88 -11.89 7.67
C SER A 69 13.92 -12.47 9.08
N SER A 70 14.04 -11.60 10.08
CA SER A 70 14.04 -12.00 11.48
C SER A 70 12.83 -11.44 12.21
N ILE A 71 12.47 -12.08 13.32
CA ILE A 71 11.35 -11.62 14.15
C ILE A 71 11.59 -10.19 14.64
N GLY A 72 12.83 -9.87 15.02
CA GLY A 72 13.17 -8.51 15.44
C GLY A 72 12.93 -7.49 14.35
N THR A 73 13.29 -7.81 13.12
CA THR A 73 13.05 -6.92 11.98
C THR A 73 11.54 -6.74 11.76
N VAL A 74 10.77 -7.82 11.82
CA VAL A 74 9.32 -7.74 11.69
C VAL A 74 8.72 -6.85 12.76
N THR A 75 9.16 -7.01 14.01
CA THR A 75 8.68 -6.20 15.11
C THR A 75 8.95 -4.71 14.89
N ASN A 76 10.16 -4.38 14.45
CA ASN A 76 10.54 -2.98 14.21
C ASN A 76 9.77 -2.38 13.05
N MET A 77 9.62 -3.13 11.95
CA MET A 77 8.84 -2.66 10.81
C MET A 77 7.38 -2.46 11.19
N THR A 78 6.81 -3.39 11.94
CA THR A 78 5.43 -3.30 12.38
C THR A 78 5.21 -2.05 13.22
N ALA A 79 6.12 -1.76 14.16
CA ALA A 79 6.03 -0.58 15.00
C ALA A 79 6.04 0.71 14.16
N ARG A 80 6.94 0.78 13.17
CA ARG A 80 7.01 1.94 12.28
C ARG A 80 5.74 2.11 11.46
N LEU A 81 5.24 1.02 10.88
CA LEU A 81 4.05 1.06 10.03
C LEU A 81 2.79 1.39 10.82
N LEU A 82 2.71 0.99 12.09
CA LEU A 82 1.65 1.42 12.98
C LEU A 82 1.75 2.92 13.28
N ARG A 83 2.96 3.41 13.48
CA ARG A 83 3.18 4.83 13.79
C ARG A 83 2.75 5.73 12.64
N ILE A 84 3.02 5.33 11.40
CA ILE A 84 2.61 6.11 10.23
C ILE A 84 1.20 5.74 9.75
N LYS A 85 0.52 4.86 10.47
CA LYS A 85 -0.90 4.52 10.28
C LYS A 85 -1.21 3.78 8.98
N VAL A 86 -0.23 3.15 8.39
CA VAL A 86 -0.44 2.21 7.29
C VAL A 86 -0.95 0.88 7.83
N LEU A 87 -0.52 0.52 9.04
CA LEU A 87 -1.10 -0.57 9.81
C LEU A 87 -1.92 0.00 10.95
N VAL A 88 -2.93 -0.74 11.38
CA VAL A 88 -3.80 -0.39 12.49
C VAL A 88 -4.03 -1.62 13.36
N LYS A 89 -4.46 -1.39 14.60
CA LYS A 89 -4.90 -2.47 15.47
C LYS A 89 -6.41 -2.54 15.47
N GLU A 90 -6.95 -3.71 15.17
CA GLU A 90 -8.38 -3.98 15.25
C GLU A 90 -8.57 -5.20 16.13
N LYS A 91 -9.25 -5.03 17.26
CA LYS A 91 -9.49 -6.11 18.21
C LYS A 91 -8.20 -6.82 18.60
N SER A 92 -7.18 -6.04 18.90
CA SER A 92 -5.83 -6.51 19.30
C SER A 92 -5.03 -7.17 18.20
N LYS A 93 -5.52 -7.16 16.96
CA LYS A 93 -4.78 -7.72 15.82
C LYS A 93 -4.26 -6.60 14.93
N VAL A 94 -3.01 -6.75 14.50
CA VAL A 94 -2.40 -5.79 13.58
C VAL A 94 -2.82 -6.15 12.16
N LYS A 95 -3.41 -5.18 11.47
CA LYS A 95 -3.93 -5.35 10.11
C LYS A 95 -3.56 -4.14 9.27
N VAL A 96 -3.61 -4.31 7.96
CA VAL A 96 -3.48 -3.18 7.04
C VAL A 96 -4.68 -2.25 7.24
N HIS A 97 -4.43 -0.95 7.18
CA HIS A 97 -5.51 0.05 7.31
C HIS A 97 -6.64 -0.26 6.33
N PRO A 98 -7.91 -0.17 6.76
CA PRO A 98 -9.03 -0.55 5.90
C PRO A 98 -9.06 0.14 4.54
N ALA A 99 -8.64 1.40 4.46
CA ALA A 99 -8.62 2.14 3.21
C ALA A 99 -7.58 1.59 2.22
N LEU A 100 -6.63 0.79 2.70
CA LEU A 100 -5.52 0.27 1.88
C LEU A 100 -5.63 -1.22 1.60
N ARG A 101 -6.54 -1.91 2.28
CA ARG A 101 -6.73 -3.35 2.08
C ARG A 101 -7.29 -3.63 0.70
N VAL A 102 -6.81 -4.69 0.09
CA VAL A 102 -7.30 -5.12 -1.23
C VAL A 102 -7.48 -6.63 -1.22
N ASP A 103 -8.61 -7.06 -1.77
CA ASP A 103 -8.89 -8.47 -1.97
C ASP A 103 -8.53 -8.84 -3.41
N PHE A 104 -7.38 -9.46 -3.60
CA PHE A 104 -6.90 -9.82 -4.93
C PHE A 104 -7.56 -11.07 -5.50
N ASP A 105 -8.55 -11.66 -4.82
CA ASP A 105 -9.44 -12.62 -5.46
C ASP A 105 -10.42 -11.92 -6.39
N LYS A 106 -10.49 -10.60 -6.29
CA LYS A 106 -11.29 -9.76 -7.18
C LYS A 106 -10.37 -8.97 -8.10
N GLU A 107 -10.90 -8.58 -9.24
CA GLU A 107 -10.16 -7.70 -10.13
C GLU A 107 -10.09 -6.29 -9.52
N LEU A 108 -8.88 -5.76 -9.38
CA LEU A 108 -8.67 -4.41 -8.87
C LEU A 108 -8.55 -3.45 -10.04
N VAL A 109 -9.42 -2.46 -10.08
CA VAL A 109 -9.32 -1.35 -11.04
C VAL A 109 -9.01 -0.09 -10.25
N ILE A 110 -7.92 0.58 -10.62
CA ILE A 110 -7.52 1.83 -9.98
C ILE A 110 -7.86 2.95 -10.93
N ARG A 111 -8.58 3.95 -10.43
CA ARG A 111 -8.93 5.12 -11.21
C ARG A 111 -8.19 6.32 -10.66
N LEU A 112 -7.24 6.82 -11.43
CA LEU A 112 -6.45 7.99 -11.05
C LEU A 112 -6.85 9.13 -11.96
N HIS A 113 -7.34 10.21 -11.35
CA HIS A 113 -7.71 11.42 -12.08
C HIS A 113 -6.58 12.41 -11.98
N ILE A 114 -6.01 12.76 -13.12
CA ILE A 114 -4.97 13.77 -13.20
C ILE A 114 -5.54 14.95 -13.97
N ASP A 115 -5.57 16.08 -13.33
CA ASP A 115 -6.11 17.27 -13.92
C ASP A 115 -5.16 18.43 -13.65
N THR A 116 -4.91 19.23 -14.67
CA THR A 116 -4.08 20.42 -14.52
C THR A 116 -4.98 21.63 -14.45
N LYS A 117 -4.74 22.46 -13.46
CA LYS A 117 -5.50 23.69 -13.31
C LYS A 117 -4.62 24.86 -13.75
N PRO A 118 -5.06 25.62 -14.73
CA PRO A 118 -4.22 26.65 -15.30
C PRO A 118 -3.85 27.78 -14.35
N ASN A 119 -4.57 28.00 -13.26
CA ASN A 119 -4.36 29.14 -12.37
C ASN A 119 -3.96 28.74 -10.97
N ILE A 120 -3.18 27.77 -10.93
CA ILE A 120 -2.69 27.39 -9.63
C ILE A 120 -1.67 28.39 -9.12
N LYS A 121 -1.53 29.15 -9.03
CA LYS A 121 -0.71 29.91 -8.66
C LYS A 121 -0.66 30.62 -7.76
N THR A 122 -0.47 30.61 -7.94
CA THR A 122 -0.41 31.04 -7.53
C THR A 122 -0.44 31.54 -6.69
N ASP A 123 -0.51 31.41 -6.29
CA ASP A 123 -0.68 31.74 -5.65
C ASP A 123 -0.31 32.01 -4.96
N ASP A 124 -0.18 31.92 -4.85
CA ASP A 124 0.03 32.20 -4.37
C ASP A 124 0.63 32.35 -3.82
N ALA A 125 0.99 32.08 -3.90
CA ALA A 125 1.41 32.28 -3.58
C ALA A 125 2.04 32.84 -3.21
N ASP A 126 2.12 33.09 -3.39
CA ASP A 126 2.46 33.77 -3.36
C ASP A 126 2.51 34.48 -2.80
N LYS A 127 2.41 34.50 -2.51
CA LYS A 127 2.29 35.17 -2.17
C LYS A 127 2.22 35.57 -1.41
#